data_b1ee4a44a029d2802922c97b439ba5e9
#
_entry.id   b1ee4a44a029d2802922c97b439ba5e9
#
_cell.length_a   1.000
_cell.length_b   1.000
_cell.length_c   1.000
_cell.angle_alpha   90.00
_cell.angle_beta   90.00
_cell.angle_gamma   90.00
#
_symmetry.space_group_name_H-M   'P 1'
#
loop_
_entity.id
_entity.type
_entity.pdbx_description
1 polymer ?
#
loop_
_entity_poly.entity_id
_entity_poly.type
_entity_poly.pdbx_seq_one_letter_code
_entity_poly.pdbx_strand_id
1 'polypeptide(L)'
;MTEIQTPPTTKINTGTEVSMVGFGCFNPGNPPGIIPGIEAATKIGYTLYDTAALYENEKEVGDVLRASGIPREKLFVTTKLFNDCHDNVEASFDRSLEALNLDYIDMFLMHWPQATVPGQKYVADD
;
A
#
# COMPACT_ATOMS: atom_id res chain seq x y z
N MET A 1 -22.00 12.79 -18.90
CA MET A 1 -21.14 12.23 -17.86
C MET A 1 -20.34 11.12 -18.50
N THR A 2 -19.03 11.21 -18.48
CA THR A 2 -18.16 10.13 -19.00
C THR A 2 -18.30 8.94 -18.06
N GLU A 3 -18.69 7.79 -18.60
CA GLU A 3 -18.78 6.54 -17.83
C GLU A 3 -17.39 6.19 -17.31
N ILE A 4 -17.25 6.01 -16.00
CA ILE A 4 -15.99 5.61 -15.38
C ILE A 4 -15.73 4.16 -15.82
N GLN A 5 -14.74 3.97 -16.68
CA GLN A 5 -14.34 2.64 -17.11
C GLN A 5 -13.52 1.98 -15.99
N THR A 6 -14.03 0.88 -15.47
CA THR A 6 -13.28 0.04 -14.52
C THR A 6 -12.02 -0.50 -15.22
N PRO A 7 -10.84 -0.38 -14.61
CA PRO A 7 -9.62 -0.96 -15.18
C PRO A 7 -9.78 -2.47 -15.40
N PRO A 8 -9.12 -3.05 -16.41
CA PRO A 8 -9.12 -4.49 -16.59
C PRO A 8 -8.50 -5.20 -15.39
N THR A 9 -8.96 -6.41 -15.12
CA THR A 9 -8.46 -7.25 -14.02
C THR A 9 -7.72 -8.47 -14.54
N THR A 10 -6.88 -9.06 -13.71
CA THR A 10 -6.26 -10.36 -13.93
C THR A 10 -6.33 -11.19 -12.64
N LYS A 11 -6.17 -12.51 -12.78
CA LYS A 11 -6.09 -13.40 -11.61
C LYS A 11 -4.63 -13.66 -11.24
N ILE A 12 -4.32 -13.49 -9.97
CA ILE A 12 -3.04 -13.92 -9.41
C ILE A 12 -3.11 -15.40 -9.00
N ASN A 13 -1.99 -15.98 -8.56
CA ASN A 13 -1.84 -17.41 -8.25
C ASN A 13 -2.80 -17.92 -7.15
N THR A 14 -3.31 -17.05 -6.29
CA THR A 14 -4.32 -17.38 -5.28
C THR A 14 -5.74 -17.48 -5.85
N GLY A 15 -5.94 -17.09 -7.13
CA GLY A 15 -7.26 -16.96 -7.74
C GLY A 15 -7.95 -15.61 -7.51
N THR A 16 -7.35 -14.72 -6.71
CA THR A 16 -7.87 -13.38 -6.45
C THR A 16 -7.78 -12.52 -7.72
N GLU A 17 -8.85 -11.82 -8.04
CA GLU A 17 -8.85 -10.82 -9.11
C GLU A 17 -8.22 -9.51 -8.64
N VAL A 18 -7.28 -9.01 -9.43
CA VAL A 18 -6.54 -7.78 -9.15
C VAL A 18 -6.62 -6.85 -10.34
N SER A 19 -6.82 -5.56 -10.10
CA SER A 19 -6.75 -4.55 -11.16
C SER A 19 -5.36 -4.55 -11.80
N MET A 20 -5.31 -4.46 -13.12
CA MET A 20 -4.04 -4.34 -13.86
C MET A 20 -3.42 -2.93 -13.77
N VAL A 21 -4.15 -1.98 -13.22
CA VAL A 21 -3.68 -0.62 -12.99
C VAL A 21 -3.86 -0.28 -11.51
N GLY A 22 -2.79 0.17 -10.88
CA GLY A 22 -2.79 0.54 -9.47
C GLY A 22 -2.26 1.94 -9.23
N PHE A 23 -2.53 2.48 -8.06
CA PHE A 23 -2.06 3.77 -7.60
C PHE A 23 -0.90 3.60 -6.62
N GLY A 24 0.28 4.14 -6.96
CA GLY A 24 1.45 4.16 -6.09
C GLY A 24 1.36 5.31 -5.09
N CYS A 25 1.52 4.99 -3.80
CA CYS A 25 1.37 5.95 -2.70
C CYS A 25 2.70 6.58 -2.25
N PHE A 26 3.79 6.40 -2.99
CA PHE A 26 5.08 7.01 -2.64
C PHE A 26 5.08 8.51 -2.95
N ASN A 27 5.29 9.34 -1.93
CA ASN A 27 5.40 10.79 -2.07
C ASN A 27 6.56 11.32 -1.20
N PRO A 28 7.81 11.23 -1.69
CA PRO A 28 8.98 11.63 -0.93
C PRO A 28 8.98 13.13 -0.60
N GLY A 29 9.39 13.45 0.62
CA GLY A 29 9.46 14.84 1.11
C GLY A 29 8.13 15.45 1.58
N ASN A 30 7.00 14.84 1.23
CA ASN A 30 5.69 15.24 1.73
C ASN A 30 4.73 14.03 1.77
N PRO A 31 4.95 13.06 2.68
CA PRO A 31 4.15 11.83 2.73
C PRO A 31 2.63 12.06 2.75
N PRO A 32 2.08 12.98 3.57
CA PRO A 32 0.65 13.26 3.58
C PRO A 32 0.13 13.93 2.29
N GLY A 33 1.00 14.51 1.47
CA GLY A 33 0.63 15.17 0.20
C GLY A 33 0.09 14.21 -0.85
N ILE A 34 0.13 12.89 -0.62
CA ILE A 34 -0.48 11.89 -1.51
C ILE A 34 -2.01 11.84 -1.40
N ILE A 35 -2.60 12.36 -0.32
CA ILE A 35 -4.04 12.27 -0.01
C ILE A 35 -4.92 12.72 -1.19
N PRO A 36 -4.73 13.92 -1.78
CA PRO A 36 -5.56 14.35 -2.90
C PRO A 36 -5.48 13.43 -4.13
N GLY A 37 -4.31 12.80 -4.33
CA GLY A 37 -4.12 11.82 -5.39
C GLY A 37 -4.93 10.55 -5.17
N ILE A 38 -4.93 10.02 -3.93
CA ILE A 38 -5.72 8.83 -3.58
C ILE A 38 -7.22 9.14 -3.67
N GLU A 39 -7.66 10.29 -3.17
CA GLU A 39 -9.05 10.73 -3.28
C GLU A 39 -9.52 10.85 -4.74
N ALA A 40 -8.67 11.37 -5.62
CA ALA A 40 -8.97 11.42 -7.05
C ALA A 40 -9.00 10.02 -7.67
N ALA A 41 -8.05 9.16 -7.32
CA ALA A 41 -7.97 7.79 -7.81
C ALA A 41 -9.20 6.96 -7.40
N THR A 42 -9.67 7.08 -6.16
CA THR A 42 -10.89 6.39 -5.71
C THR A 42 -12.13 6.83 -6.51
N LYS A 43 -12.24 8.13 -6.82
CA LYS A 43 -13.37 8.68 -7.58
C LYS A 43 -13.41 8.22 -9.04
N ILE A 44 -12.25 7.89 -9.63
CA ILE A 44 -12.17 7.41 -11.01
C ILE A 44 -12.04 5.90 -11.13
N GLY A 45 -12.25 5.16 -10.03
CA GLY A 45 -12.39 3.71 -10.03
C GLY A 45 -11.13 2.90 -9.82
N TYR A 46 -10.04 3.49 -9.31
CA TYR A 46 -8.89 2.71 -8.85
C TYR A 46 -9.27 1.87 -7.63
N THR A 47 -8.82 0.61 -7.62
CA THR A 47 -9.05 -0.34 -6.53
C THR A 47 -7.76 -0.96 -5.99
N LEU A 48 -6.65 -0.85 -6.71
CA LEU A 48 -5.33 -1.32 -6.29
C LEU A 48 -4.49 -0.13 -5.79
N TYR A 49 -4.01 -0.23 -4.55
CA TYR A 49 -3.16 0.78 -3.91
C TYR A 49 -1.89 0.15 -3.38
N ASP A 50 -0.75 0.71 -3.77
CA ASP A 50 0.58 0.23 -3.40
C ASP A 50 1.26 1.22 -2.46
N THR A 51 1.36 0.85 -1.19
CA THR A 51 2.07 1.61 -0.16
C THR A 51 3.21 0.80 0.44
N ALA A 52 3.89 1.33 1.44
CA ALA A 52 4.94 0.67 2.19
C ALA A 52 5.17 1.37 3.54
N ALA A 53 5.66 0.63 4.54
CA ALA A 53 6.08 1.20 5.82
C ALA A 53 7.12 2.32 5.66
N LEU A 54 8.06 2.16 4.69
CA LEU A 54 9.06 3.18 4.37
C LEU A 54 8.46 4.52 3.92
N TYR A 55 7.26 4.52 3.34
CA TYR A 55 6.65 5.76 2.81
C TYR A 55 6.12 6.68 3.89
N GLU A 56 6.04 6.20 5.15
CA GLU A 56 5.63 6.96 6.33
C GLU A 56 4.25 7.64 6.18
N ASN A 57 3.35 7.03 5.40
CA ASN A 57 2.01 7.53 5.09
C ASN A 57 0.91 6.47 5.13
N GLU A 58 1.18 5.29 5.69
CA GLU A 58 0.19 4.20 5.72
C GLU A 58 -1.10 4.60 6.44
N LYS A 59 -0.99 5.43 7.49
CA LYS A 59 -2.15 5.93 8.21
C LYS A 59 -3.04 6.78 7.32
N GLU A 60 -2.48 7.73 6.59
CA GLU A 60 -3.18 8.61 5.67
C GLU A 60 -3.82 7.84 4.52
N VAL A 61 -3.09 6.87 3.98
CA VAL A 61 -3.60 5.94 2.94
C VAL A 61 -4.83 5.20 3.48
N GLY A 62 -4.72 4.59 4.64
CA GLY A 62 -5.83 3.85 5.26
C GLY A 62 -7.04 4.74 5.56
N ASP A 63 -6.82 5.95 6.07
CA ASP A 63 -7.88 6.90 6.37
C ASP A 63 -8.69 7.25 5.11
N VAL A 64 -8.01 7.55 3.99
CA VAL A 64 -8.68 7.90 2.73
C VAL A 64 -9.41 6.69 2.13
N LEU A 65 -8.80 5.51 2.16
CA LEU A 65 -9.44 4.31 1.62
C LEU A 65 -10.71 3.94 2.38
N ARG A 66 -10.71 4.03 3.72
CA ARG A 66 -11.90 3.80 4.53
C ARG A 66 -12.97 4.85 4.29
N ALA A 67 -12.58 6.12 4.08
CA ALA A 67 -13.51 7.21 3.79
C ALA A 67 -14.06 7.18 2.36
N SER A 68 -13.47 6.42 1.46
CA SER A 68 -13.84 6.36 0.04
C SER A 68 -15.24 5.79 -0.23
N GLY A 69 -15.78 5.00 0.71
CA GLY A 69 -17.03 4.26 0.55
C GLY A 69 -16.91 3.01 -0.34
N ILE A 70 -15.72 2.70 -0.85
CA ILE A 70 -15.48 1.45 -1.60
C ILE A 70 -15.48 0.29 -0.60
N PRO A 71 -16.29 -0.78 -0.82
CA PRO A 71 -16.25 -1.96 0.04
C PRO A 71 -14.84 -2.54 0.16
N ARG A 72 -14.42 -2.94 1.37
CA ARG A 72 -13.06 -3.44 1.64
C ARG A 72 -12.64 -4.58 0.72
N GLU A 73 -13.56 -5.50 0.43
CA GLU A 73 -13.33 -6.65 -0.45
C GLU A 73 -13.12 -6.29 -1.92
N LYS A 74 -13.39 -5.05 -2.30
CA LYS A 74 -13.12 -4.52 -3.65
C LYS A 74 -11.80 -3.75 -3.72
N LEU A 75 -11.19 -3.45 -2.58
CA LEU A 75 -9.87 -2.84 -2.52
C LEU A 75 -8.81 -3.92 -2.48
N PHE A 76 -7.72 -3.71 -3.18
CA PHE A 76 -6.51 -4.50 -3.07
C PHE A 76 -5.38 -3.60 -2.58
N VAL A 77 -4.93 -3.83 -1.36
CA VAL A 77 -3.93 -2.99 -0.69
C VAL A 77 -2.65 -3.78 -0.49
N THR A 78 -1.58 -3.26 -1.09
CA THR A 78 -0.23 -3.80 -0.93
C THR A 78 0.57 -2.90 0.00
N THR A 79 1.27 -3.50 0.97
CA THR A 79 2.33 -2.83 1.71
C THR A 79 3.56 -3.73 1.80
N LYS A 80 4.64 -3.24 2.42
CA LYS A 80 5.94 -3.89 2.27
C LYS A 80 6.73 -3.89 3.58
N LEU A 81 7.38 -5.05 3.83
CA LEU A 81 8.40 -5.21 4.85
C LEU A 81 9.65 -4.42 4.46
N PHE A 82 10.09 -3.51 5.32
CA PHE A 82 11.30 -2.77 5.03
C PHE A 82 12.57 -3.51 5.49
N ASN A 83 13.71 -3.04 5.02
CA ASN A 83 15.00 -3.73 5.14
C ASN A 83 15.46 -3.95 6.58
N ASP A 84 15.15 -3.01 7.47
CA ASP A 84 15.56 -3.03 8.88
C ASP A 84 14.64 -3.89 9.78
N CYS A 85 13.68 -4.59 9.18
CA CYS A 85 12.68 -5.39 9.88
C CYS A 85 12.67 -6.87 9.44
N HIS A 86 13.65 -7.33 8.68
CA HIS A 86 13.69 -8.70 8.20
C HIS A 86 13.85 -9.74 9.32
N ASP A 87 14.32 -9.34 10.49
CA ASP A 87 14.43 -10.15 11.69
C ASP A 87 13.12 -10.21 12.52
N ASN A 88 12.13 -9.37 12.19
CA ASN A 88 10.87 -9.30 12.92
C ASN A 88 9.68 -8.99 12.00
N VAL A 89 9.39 -9.92 11.11
CA VAL A 89 8.38 -9.79 10.05
C VAL A 89 6.98 -9.61 10.63
N GLU A 90 6.60 -10.41 11.64
CA GLU A 90 5.26 -10.37 12.25
C GLU A 90 4.98 -9.00 12.87
N ALA A 91 5.89 -8.50 13.71
CA ALA A 91 5.70 -7.18 14.31
C ALA A 91 5.69 -6.04 13.29
N SER A 92 6.41 -6.18 12.18
CA SER A 92 6.35 -5.20 11.08
C SER A 92 5.00 -5.24 10.36
N PHE A 93 4.47 -6.45 10.11
CA PHE A 93 3.15 -6.63 9.55
C PHE A 93 2.05 -6.03 10.45
N ASP A 94 2.10 -6.31 11.75
CA ASP A 94 1.13 -5.81 12.71
C ASP A 94 1.13 -4.28 12.76
N ARG A 95 2.31 -3.64 12.75
CA ARG A 95 2.44 -2.17 12.69
C ARG A 95 1.80 -1.58 11.43
N SER A 96 2.04 -2.20 10.27
CA SER A 96 1.44 -1.75 9.01
C SER A 96 -0.07 -1.93 9.01
N LEU A 97 -0.57 -3.06 9.51
CA LEU A 97 -2.01 -3.33 9.63
C LEU A 97 -2.69 -2.32 10.57
N GLU A 98 -2.07 -2.02 11.71
CA GLU A 98 -2.55 -1.02 12.67
C GLU A 98 -2.53 0.38 12.06
N ALA A 99 -1.44 0.77 11.39
CA ALA A 99 -1.32 2.09 10.75
C ALA A 99 -2.38 2.28 9.66
N LEU A 100 -2.56 1.31 8.77
CA LEU A 100 -3.60 1.31 7.76
C LEU A 100 -5.01 1.26 8.37
N ASN A 101 -5.13 0.70 9.58
CA ASN A 101 -6.40 0.44 10.27
C ASN A 101 -7.43 -0.27 9.36
N LEU A 102 -6.98 -1.34 8.72
CA LEU A 102 -7.77 -2.22 7.87
C LEU A 102 -7.92 -3.59 8.54
N ASP A 103 -8.94 -4.35 8.15
CA ASP A 103 -9.17 -5.69 8.70
C ASP A 103 -8.10 -6.70 8.24
N TYR A 104 -7.52 -6.48 7.07
CA TYR A 104 -6.46 -7.30 6.47
C TYR A 104 -5.68 -6.51 5.42
N ILE A 105 -4.51 -7.02 5.07
CA ILE A 105 -3.67 -6.57 3.94
C ILE A 105 -3.77 -7.64 2.86
N ASP A 106 -4.00 -7.23 1.60
CA ASP A 106 -4.15 -8.18 0.48
C ASP A 106 -2.80 -8.76 0.04
N MET A 107 -1.74 -7.96 0.09
CA MET A 107 -0.40 -8.38 -0.26
C MET A 107 0.65 -7.70 0.62
N PHE A 108 1.51 -8.52 1.22
CA PHE A 108 2.66 -8.05 2.00
C PHE A 108 3.94 -8.53 1.31
N LEU A 109 4.72 -7.59 0.81
CA LEU A 109 5.91 -7.85 0.02
C LEU A 109 7.17 -7.56 0.81
N MET A 110 8.25 -8.28 0.51
CA MET A 110 9.59 -7.84 0.85
C MET A 110 9.92 -6.63 -0.03
N HIS A 111 10.22 -5.47 0.58
CA HIS A 111 10.45 -4.23 -0.17
C HIS A 111 11.70 -4.36 -1.03
N TRP A 112 12.81 -4.78 -0.43
CA TRP A 112 14.06 -5.08 -1.11
C TRP A 112 14.65 -6.39 -0.55
N PRO A 113 15.40 -7.15 -1.33
CA PRO A 113 15.95 -8.43 -0.88
C PRO A 113 17.11 -8.28 0.11
N GLN A 114 17.52 -7.08 0.44
CA GLN A 114 18.64 -6.74 1.27
C GLN A 114 18.18 -6.38 2.68
N ALA A 115 18.63 -7.15 3.68
CA ALA A 115 18.41 -6.84 5.08
C ALA A 115 19.45 -5.81 5.58
N THR A 116 19.02 -4.93 6.45
CA THR A 116 19.88 -4.03 7.23
C THR A 116 19.69 -4.31 8.74
N VAL A 117 20.54 -3.75 9.57
CA VAL A 117 20.34 -3.85 11.02
C VAL A 117 19.15 -3.00 11.44
N PRO A 118 18.42 -3.39 12.52
CA PRO A 118 17.29 -2.62 13.00
C PRO A 118 17.61 -1.14 13.21
N GLY A 119 16.75 -0.27 12.64
CA GLY A 119 16.92 1.18 12.67
C GLY A 119 17.81 1.78 11.56
N GLN A 120 18.47 0.95 10.77
CA GLN A 120 19.26 1.41 9.61
C GLN A 120 18.44 1.25 8.33
N LYS A 121 17.87 2.34 7.85
CA LYS A 121 16.98 2.34 6.68
C LYS A 121 17.70 1.95 5.36
N TYR A 122 18.95 2.31 5.20
CA TYR A 122 19.72 2.07 3.99
C TYR A 122 21.09 1.48 4.33
N VAL A 123 21.65 0.67 3.42
CA VAL A 123 23.06 0.29 3.49
C VAL A 123 23.87 1.54 3.25
N ALA A 124 24.85 1.81 4.11
CA ALA A 124 25.79 2.91 3.86
C ALA A 124 26.55 2.61 2.56
N ASP A 125 26.61 3.60 1.67
CA ASP A 125 27.54 3.54 0.54
C ASP A 125 28.96 3.57 1.11
N ASP A 126 29.78 2.55 0.78
CA ASP A 126 31.21 2.46 1.14
C ASP A 126 32.03 3.43 0.25
#